data_b72433be54e7307bda9f17c340e1ccec
#
_entry.id   b72433be54e7307bda9f17c340e1ccec
#
_cell.length_a   1.000
_cell.length_b   1.000
_cell.length_c   1.000
_cell.angle_alpha   90.00
_cell.angle_beta   90.00
_cell.angle_gamma   90.00
#
_symmetry.space_group_name_H-M   'P 1'
#
loop_
_entity.id
_entity.type
_entity.pdbx_description
1 polymer ?
#
loop_
_entity_poly.entity_id
_entity_poly.type
_entity_poly.pdbx_seq_one_letter_code
_entity_poly.pdbx_strand_id
1 'polypeptide(L)'
;KVTQQGVDDRLQAILRAHEQQMGDFTLHLDGQASDFLPDSGRWQWRYWGEGHFTPMQARWDVKGSGEWRDNAITLSSLSTGFDKLEYGTMRVSTPRLTLEQPIRWLRDAEHPRLTGALSLDAAKTTFSGGSYLPASTLKFALDGRDPTWFQFTGALHAEAIGPVRLSGRWDGERLRGQAWWPKQSLTVFQPLVPPDWKMNLREGSLYAQVAFSAAAGQGFEAGGHGVLKGGSAWMPDNQINGVDFVLPFRFSDGHWQLGIRRPVSLRIGEIVNQVTARNLTADLQGTWPWSEANPLQLSDVSVDLLGGKLTLLQLRMPQRDPALIRLQHISSSELTSAVKVKQFAMSGAVSGALPLWLENNQWIIHDGWLRNDGPMTLRLDKDTADALVADNVSAGAAINWLRYMEISRSWTQINLDNLGVLTLKASINGTSRVEGKNSTVHLNYAHEENIFDLWRSLRFGDNLQAWLEQNATLPVRRCTDGKTCKEPK
;
A
#
# COMPACT_ATOMS: atom_id res chain seq x y z
N LYS A 1 30.36 -10.46 -43.22
CA LYS A 1 31.62 -10.64 -44.00
C LYS A 1 32.50 -11.64 -43.25
N VAL A 2 32.91 -12.70 -43.90
CA VAL A 2 33.84 -13.70 -43.38
C VAL A 2 35.18 -13.49 -44.10
N THR A 3 36.27 -13.38 -43.37
CA THR A 3 37.63 -13.23 -43.89
C THR A 3 38.55 -14.19 -43.18
N GLN A 4 39.44 -14.83 -43.92
CA GLN A 4 40.51 -15.68 -43.35
C GLN A 4 41.78 -14.84 -43.15
N GLN A 5 42.36 -14.89 -41.94
CA GLN A 5 43.63 -14.25 -41.62
C GLN A 5 44.58 -15.29 -41.00
N GLY A 6 45.51 -15.75 -41.78
CA GLY A 6 46.47 -16.80 -41.34
C GLY A 6 45.77 -18.14 -41.09
N VAL A 7 45.95 -18.69 -39.87
CA VAL A 7 45.27 -19.93 -39.44
C VAL A 7 43.93 -19.71 -38.82
N ASP A 8 43.54 -18.44 -38.52
CA ASP A 8 42.30 -18.08 -37.85
C ASP A 8 41.29 -17.45 -38.80
N ASP A 9 40.06 -17.82 -38.66
CA ASP A 9 38.96 -17.24 -39.40
C ASP A 9 38.32 -16.10 -38.59
N ARG A 10 37.95 -15.02 -39.28
CA ARG A 10 37.31 -13.86 -38.65
C ARG A 10 35.91 -13.65 -39.22
N LEU A 11 34.92 -13.59 -38.33
CA LEU A 11 33.55 -13.25 -38.65
C LEU A 11 33.24 -11.84 -38.18
N GLN A 12 32.77 -11.01 -39.12
CA GLN A 12 32.20 -9.70 -38.78
C GLN A 12 30.77 -9.63 -39.33
N ALA A 13 29.84 -9.31 -38.48
CA ALA A 13 28.45 -9.13 -38.86
C ALA A 13 27.87 -7.83 -38.27
N ILE A 14 27.06 -7.14 -39.04
CA ILE A 14 26.27 -6.02 -38.60
C ILE A 14 24.84 -6.32 -38.94
N LEU A 15 24.00 -6.43 -37.92
CA LEU A 15 22.57 -6.60 -38.05
C LEU A 15 21.87 -5.26 -37.78
N ARG A 16 21.15 -4.78 -38.77
CA ARG A 16 20.23 -3.65 -38.62
C ARG A 16 18.83 -4.19 -38.84
N ALA A 17 17.99 -4.01 -37.85
CA ALA A 17 16.66 -4.58 -37.90
C ALA A 17 15.64 -3.63 -37.25
N HIS A 18 14.41 -3.82 -37.65
CA HIS A 18 13.25 -3.19 -37.03
C HIS A 18 12.31 -4.30 -36.56
N GLU A 19 11.94 -4.24 -35.29
CA GLU A 19 10.95 -5.13 -34.71
C GLU A 19 9.92 -4.30 -33.94
N GLN A 20 8.67 -4.74 -33.93
CA GLN A 20 7.55 -3.92 -33.42
C GLN A 20 7.73 -3.48 -31.96
N GLN A 21 8.33 -4.32 -31.13
CA GLN A 21 8.55 -4.00 -29.70
C GLN A 21 9.95 -3.41 -29.47
N MET A 22 10.95 -4.00 -30.09
CA MET A 22 12.35 -3.60 -29.90
C MET A 22 12.75 -2.36 -30.70
N GLY A 23 11.89 -1.91 -31.61
CA GLY A 23 12.14 -0.74 -32.47
C GLY A 23 13.30 -0.96 -33.45
N ASP A 24 13.93 0.13 -33.82
CA ASP A 24 15.13 0.10 -34.68
C ASP A 24 16.35 -0.18 -33.83
N PHE A 25 17.13 -1.18 -34.23
CA PHE A 25 18.36 -1.52 -33.53
C PHE A 25 19.50 -1.89 -34.49
N THR A 26 20.72 -1.69 -34.00
CA THR A 26 21.94 -2.09 -34.68
C THR A 26 22.76 -2.96 -33.74
N LEU A 27 23.12 -4.15 -34.19
CA LEU A 27 23.92 -5.11 -33.44
C LEU A 27 25.17 -5.45 -34.25
N HIS A 28 26.33 -5.32 -33.63
CA HIS A 28 27.63 -5.68 -34.20
C HIS A 28 28.13 -6.97 -33.58
N LEU A 29 28.66 -7.85 -34.39
CA LEU A 29 29.32 -9.07 -33.98
C LEU A 29 30.72 -9.13 -34.62
N ASP A 30 31.74 -9.35 -33.82
CA ASP A 30 33.12 -9.58 -34.25
C ASP A 30 33.65 -10.84 -33.59
N GLY A 31 34.01 -11.82 -34.36
CA GLY A 31 34.43 -13.12 -33.87
C GLY A 31 35.70 -13.61 -34.55
N GLN A 32 36.51 -14.38 -33.82
CA GLN A 32 37.65 -15.13 -34.32
C GLN A 32 37.52 -16.61 -34.00
N ALA A 33 37.79 -17.45 -34.95
CA ALA A 33 37.76 -18.90 -34.77
C ALA A 33 39.01 -19.56 -35.31
N SER A 34 39.56 -20.48 -34.54
CA SER A 34 40.64 -21.38 -35.02
C SER A 34 40.07 -22.58 -35.82
N ASP A 35 38.81 -22.92 -35.53
CA ASP A 35 38.05 -23.96 -36.21
C ASP A 35 36.56 -23.70 -36.06
N PHE A 36 35.77 -23.91 -37.10
CA PHE A 36 34.31 -23.74 -37.07
C PHE A 36 33.56 -24.97 -36.61
N LEU A 37 34.21 -26.03 -36.18
CA LEU A 37 33.56 -27.21 -35.68
C LEU A 37 32.91 -26.96 -34.32
N PRO A 38 31.60 -27.20 -34.14
CA PRO A 38 30.87 -26.87 -32.94
C PRO A 38 31.38 -27.51 -31.64
N ASP A 39 32.01 -28.67 -31.75
CA ASP A 39 32.37 -29.49 -30.60
C ASP A 39 33.90 -29.54 -30.34
N SER A 40 34.73 -28.99 -31.21
CA SER A 40 36.17 -29.08 -31.10
C SER A 40 36.92 -27.79 -31.44
N GLY A 41 36.20 -26.76 -31.80
CA GLY A 41 36.82 -25.48 -32.18
C GLY A 41 36.97 -24.50 -31.01
N ARG A 42 37.66 -23.43 -31.30
CA ARG A 42 37.77 -22.29 -30.39
C ARG A 42 37.27 -21.06 -31.08
N TRP A 43 36.24 -20.46 -30.46
CA TRP A 43 35.64 -19.22 -30.88
C TRP A 43 35.78 -18.17 -29.79
N GLN A 44 36.22 -16.96 -30.18
CA GLN A 44 36.16 -15.78 -29.37
C GLN A 44 35.30 -14.75 -30.07
N TRP A 45 34.36 -14.14 -29.36
CA TRP A 45 33.49 -13.14 -29.95
C TRP A 45 33.32 -11.94 -29.06
N ARG A 46 33.07 -10.81 -29.68
CA ARG A 46 32.61 -9.58 -29.07
C ARG A 46 31.33 -9.14 -29.77
N TYR A 47 30.41 -8.62 -29.02
CA TYR A 47 29.21 -8.05 -29.56
C TYR A 47 28.91 -6.73 -28.84
N TRP A 48 28.30 -5.78 -29.57
CA TRP A 48 27.83 -4.52 -29.05
C TRP A 48 26.69 -4.04 -29.93
N GLY A 49 25.78 -3.28 -29.33
CA GLY A 49 24.65 -2.72 -30.05
C GLY A 49 23.91 -1.72 -29.22
N GLU A 50 23.02 -1.04 -29.90
CA GLU A 50 22.12 -0.07 -29.32
C GLU A 50 20.81 -0.07 -30.07
N GLY A 51 19.75 0.36 -29.40
CA GLY A 51 18.43 0.41 -29.99
C GLY A 51 17.47 1.24 -29.17
N HIS A 52 16.26 1.30 -29.68
CA HIS A 52 15.18 2.04 -29.07
C HIS A 52 13.99 1.12 -28.80
N PHE A 53 13.59 0.99 -27.54
CA PHE A 53 12.44 0.19 -27.14
C PHE A 53 11.19 1.03 -27.27
N THR A 54 10.41 0.81 -28.33
CA THR A 54 9.28 1.64 -28.74
C THR A 54 8.16 1.77 -27.69
N PRO A 55 7.74 0.69 -26.98
CA PRO A 55 6.64 0.78 -26.01
C PRO A 55 6.88 1.78 -24.88
N MET A 56 8.14 1.99 -24.49
CA MET A 56 8.52 2.87 -23.37
C MET A 56 9.34 4.07 -23.86
N GLN A 57 9.60 4.18 -25.15
CA GLN A 57 10.53 5.17 -25.73
C GLN A 57 11.88 5.20 -25.00
N ALA A 58 12.36 4.03 -24.60
CA ALA A 58 13.59 3.85 -23.87
C ALA A 58 14.73 3.45 -24.81
N ARG A 59 15.92 3.98 -24.57
CA ARG A 59 17.15 3.56 -25.25
C ARG A 59 17.77 2.41 -24.51
N TRP A 60 18.21 1.42 -25.24
CA TRP A 60 18.97 0.31 -24.70
C TRP A 60 20.31 0.16 -25.39
N ASP A 61 21.25 -0.38 -24.69
CA ASP A 61 22.57 -0.77 -25.19
C ASP A 61 22.94 -2.16 -24.70
N VAL A 62 23.82 -2.79 -25.41
CA VAL A 62 24.42 -4.07 -25.04
C VAL A 62 25.85 -4.15 -25.52
N LYS A 63 26.72 -4.65 -24.70
CA LYS A 63 28.08 -5.03 -25.09
C LYS A 63 28.53 -6.24 -24.28
N GLY A 64 29.35 -7.06 -24.91
CA GLY A 64 29.86 -8.21 -24.23
C GLY A 64 30.89 -8.96 -25.04
N SER A 65 31.44 -9.98 -24.42
CA SER A 65 32.45 -10.86 -25.03
C SER A 65 32.27 -12.27 -24.50
N GLY A 66 32.72 -13.21 -25.27
CA GLY A 66 32.63 -14.59 -24.86
C GLY A 66 33.58 -15.48 -25.64
N GLU A 67 33.62 -16.74 -25.24
CA GLU A 67 34.47 -17.76 -25.80
C GLU A 67 33.70 -19.08 -25.88
N TRP A 68 33.80 -19.73 -26.99
CA TRP A 68 33.46 -21.15 -27.13
C TRP A 68 34.75 -21.94 -27.29
N ARG A 69 35.01 -22.82 -26.36
CA ARG A 69 36.22 -23.69 -26.41
C ARG A 69 35.79 -25.10 -26.09
N ASP A 70 36.01 -26.00 -27.08
CA ASP A 70 35.57 -27.37 -27.02
C ASP A 70 34.04 -27.46 -26.72
N ASN A 71 33.64 -28.03 -25.60
CA ASN A 71 32.25 -28.12 -25.20
C ASN A 71 31.83 -27.06 -24.18
N ALA A 72 32.70 -26.08 -23.84
CA ALA A 72 32.41 -25.01 -22.90
C ALA A 72 32.10 -23.71 -23.64
N ILE A 73 30.98 -23.09 -23.28
CA ILE A 73 30.61 -21.72 -23.68
C ILE A 73 30.77 -20.82 -22.47
N THR A 74 31.56 -19.77 -22.63
CA THR A 74 31.78 -18.79 -21.58
C THR A 74 31.36 -17.42 -22.07
N LEU A 75 30.41 -16.79 -21.37
CA LEU A 75 30.12 -15.37 -21.50
C LEU A 75 31.04 -14.63 -20.53
N SER A 76 32.09 -14.03 -21.07
CA SER A 76 33.18 -13.46 -20.26
C SER A 76 32.84 -12.08 -19.71
N SER A 77 32.07 -11.30 -20.47
CA SER A 77 31.58 -9.99 -20.06
C SER A 77 30.21 -9.72 -20.68
N LEU A 78 29.41 -9.00 -19.95
CA LEU A 78 28.11 -8.49 -20.40
C LEU A 78 27.83 -7.17 -19.68
N SER A 79 27.42 -6.17 -20.43
CA SER A 79 26.81 -4.97 -19.90
C SER A 79 25.64 -4.60 -20.81
N THR A 80 24.45 -4.58 -20.27
CA THR A 80 23.23 -4.20 -20.98
C THR A 80 22.34 -3.42 -20.07
N GLY A 81 21.63 -2.45 -20.60
CA GLY A 81 20.72 -1.65 -19.79
C GLY A 81 19.84 -0.75 -20.63
N PHE A 82 18.97 -0.08 -19.92
CA PHE A 82 18.09 0.95 -20.46
C PHE A 82 18.42 2.29 -19.80
N ASP A 83 18.09 3.38 -20.47
CA ASP A 83 18.08 4.70 -19.82
C ASP A 83 16.97 4.81 -18.79
N LYS A 84 15.83 4.17 -19.05
CA LYS A 84 14.68 4.08 -18.15
C LYS A 84 13.83 2.85 -18.46
N LEU A 85 13.14 2.33 -17.46
CA LEU A 85 12.03 1.40 -17.63
C LEU A 85 10.79 1.97 -16.94
N GLU A 86 9.66 1.97 -17.63
CA GLU A 86 8.39 2.41 -17.10
C GLU A 86 7.38 1.26 -17.11
N TYR A 87 6.76 1.00 -15.98
CA TYR A 87 5.73 -0.02 -15.81
C TYR A 87 4.60 0.53 -14.95
N GLY A 88 3.47 0.87 -15.59
CA GLY A 88 2.41 1.59 -14.92
C GLY A 88 2.90 2.95 -14.41
N THR A 89 2.81 3.18 -13.12
CA THR A 89 3.30 4.39 -12.45
C THR A 89 4.74 4.28 -11.94
N MET A 90 5.31 3.09 -12.00
CA MET A 90 6.69 2.83 -11.58
C MET A 90 7.67 3.20 -12.69
N ARG A 91 8.72 3.93 -12.33
CA ARG A 91 9.82 4.29 -13.22
C ARG A 91 11.16 3.89 -12.61
N VAL A 92 11.88 3.02 -13.31
CA VAL A 92 13.24 2.61 -12.94
C VAL A 92 14.23 3.43 -13.76
N SER A 93 15.12 4.14 -13.10
CA SER A 93 16.16 4.96 -13.75
C SER A 93 17.41 4.15 -13.99
N THR A 94 17.86 4.14 -15.23
CA THR A 94 19.14 3.53 -15.66
C THR A 94 19.36 2.11 -15.14
N PRO A 95 18.43 1.15 -15.33
CA PRO A 95 18.69 -0.23 -14.94
C PRO A 95 19.78 -0.82 -15.83
N ARG A 96 20.75 -1.50 -15.22
CA ARG A 96 21.89 -2.09 -15.91
C ARG A 96 22.22 -3.47 -15.37
N LEU A 97 22.34 -4.42 -16.26
CA LEU A 97 22.75 -5.79 -15.97
C LEU A 97 24.22 -5.97 -16.40
N THR A 98 25.05 -6.44 -15.47
CA THR A 98 26.46 -6.75 -15.69
C THR A 98 26.81 -8.13 -15.12
N LEU A 99 27.96 -8.67 -15.49
CA LEU A 99 28.48 -9.89 -14.90
C LEU A 99 29.41 -9.56 -13.73
N GLU A 100 29.16 -10.17 -12.59
CA GLU A 100 30.13 -10.21 -11.45
C GLU A 100 31.18 -11.30 -11.68
N GLN A 101 30.75 -12.44 -12.24
CA GLN A 101 31.60 -13.53 -12.66
C GLN A 101 31.16 -14.03 -14.01
N PRO A 102 32.09 -14.52 -14.86
CA PRO A 102 31.72 -15.07 -16.15
C PRO A 102 30.67 -16.17 -16.03
N ILE A 103 29.70 -16.16 -16.95
CA ILE A 103 28.75 -17.27 -17.08
C ILE A 103 29.41 -18.35 -17.90
N ARG A 104 29.62 -19.51 -17.30
CA ARG A 104 30.23 -20.65 -17.95
C ARG A 104 29.23 -21.80 -18.03
N TRP A 105 29.01 -22.28 -19.24
CA TRP A 105 28.22 -23.45 -19.53
C TRP A 105 29.07 -24.56 -20.10
N LEU A 106 29.32 -25.60 -19.29
CA LEU A 106 29.99 -26.81 -19.71
C LEU A 106 28.91 -27.77 -20.28
N ARG A 107 29.02 -28.08 -21.59
CA ARG A 107 28.06 -28.91 -22.31
C ARG A 107 28.44 -30.37 -22.31
N ASP A 108 29.03 -30.85 -21.24
CA ASP A 108 29.37 -32.25 -21.08
C ASP A 108 28.09 -33.10 -20.89
N ALA A 109 27.95 -34.17 -21.64
CA ALA A 109 26.74 -35.02 -21.59
C ALA A 109 26.60 -35.75 -20.24
N GLU A 110 27.70 -36.08 -19.58
CA GLU A 110 27.69 -36.77 -18.29
C GLU A 110 27.67 -35.83 -17.10
N HIS A 111 28.34 -34.69 -17.19
CA HIS A 111 28.49 -33.72 -16.10
C HIS A 111 28.23 -32.30 -16.59
N PRO A 112 27.03 -31.99 -17.09
CA PRO A 112 26.73 -30.64 -17.52
C PRO A 112 26.71 -29.68 -16.34
N ARG A 113 27.25 -28.47 -16.53
CA ARG A 113 27.30 -27.47 -15.49
C ARG A 113 27.20 -26.05 -16.03
N LEU A 114 26.35 -25.26 -15.39
CA LEU A 114 26.22 -23.83 -15.60
C LEU A 114 26.56 -23.08 -14.32
N THR A 115 27.49 -22.14 -14.38
CA THR A 115 27.84 -21.27 -13.26
C THR A 115 28.00 -19.83 -13.72
N GLY A 116 27.82 -18.89 -12.82
CA GLY A 116 28.02 -17.48 -13.11
C GLY A 116 27.46 -16.60 -12.01
N ALA A 117 27.71 -15.32 -12.14
CA ALA A 117 27.14 -14.32 -11.24
C ALA A 117 26.81 -13.04 -11.99
N LEU A 118 25.67 -12.46 -11.67
CA LEU A 118 25.13 -11.27 -12.31
C LEU A 118 24.88 -10.17 -11.27
N SER A 119 24.95 -8.93 -11.73
CA SER A 119 24.57 -7.75 -10.97
C SER A 119 23.58 -6.92 -11.76
N LEU A 120 22.46 -6.57 -11.15
CA LEU A 120 21.48 -5.66 -11.70
C LEU A 120 21.44 -4.39 -10.84
N ASP A 121 21.79 -3.27 -11.43
CA ASP A 121 21.85 -1.97 -10.76
C ASP A 121 20.78 -1.04 -11.32
N ALA A 122 20.20 -0.23 -10.44
CA ALA A 122 19.29 0.86 -10.81
C ALA A 122 19.62 2.09 -9.97
N ALA A 123 19.64 3.26 -10.61
CA ALA A 123 19.95 4.50 -9.89
C ALA A 123 18.84 4.91 -8.93
N LYS A 124 17.59 4.75 -9.35
CA LYS A 124 16.42 5.11 -8.55
C LYS A 124 15.18 4.47 -9.15
N THR A 125 14.27 4.00 -8.31
CA THR A 125 12.94 3.55 -8.73
C THR A 125 11.90 4.48 -8.11
N THR A 126 11.15 5.20 -8.92
CA THR A 126 10.12 6.13 -8.46
C THR A 126 8.73 5.53 -8.64
N PHE A 127 7.87 5.79 -7.67
CA PHE A 127 6.46 5.41 -7.68
C PHE A 127 5.58 6.65 -7.81
N SER A 128 4.29 6.48 -8.02
CA SER A 128 3.38 7.61 -7.99
C SER A 128 3.37 8.29 -6.62
N GLY A 129 3.14 9.60 -6.59
CA GLY A 129 3.11 10.36 -5.33
C GLY A 129 4.47 10.77 -4.79
N GLY A 130 5.57 10.50 -5.52
CA GLY A 130 6.91 10.93 -5.15
C GLY A 130 7.66 9.97 -4.22
N SER A 131 7.07 8.85 -3.82
CA SER A 131 7.81 7.79 -3.12
C SER A 131 8.82 7.13 -4.05
N TYR A 132 9.91 6.65 -3.51
CA TYR A 132 10.96 6.05 -4.29
C TYR A 132 11.74 4.98 -3.53
N LEU A 133 12.28 4.05 -4.29
CA LEU A 133 13.33 3.14 -3.83
C LEU A 133 14.68 3.78 -4.19
N PRO A 134 15.61 3.94 -3.24
CA PRO A 134 16.94 4.49 -3.51
C PRO A 134 17.74 3.65 -4.50
N ALA A 135 18.92 4.11 -4.85
CA ALA A 135 19.86 3.34 -5.68
C ALA A 135 19.97 1.92 -5.16
N SER A 136 19.70 0.95 -6.03
CA SER A 136 19.59 -0.45 -5.67
C SER A 136 20.49 -1.33 -6.50
N THR A 137 20.99 -2.40 -5.89
CA THR A 137 21.82 -3.41 -6.52
C THR A 137 21.29 -4.79 -6.14
N LEU A 138 20.98 -5.59 -7.15
CA LEU A 138 20.63 -7.00 -7.01
C LEU A 138 21.78 -7.84 -7.57
N LYS A 139 22.44 -8.58 -6.69
CA LYS A 139 23.50 -9.53 -7.07
C LYS A 139 23.00 -10.94 -6.88
N PHE A 140 23.20 -11.78 -7.87
CA PHE A 140 22.82 -13.20 -7.76
C PHE A 140 23.80 -14.11 -8.49
N ALA A 141 24.02 -15.29 -7.92
CA ALA A 141 24.85 -16.34 -8.46
C ALA A 141 23.97 -17.45 -9.02
N LEU A 142 24.41 -17.99 -10.15
CA LEU A 142 23.76 -19.12 -10.85
C LEU A 142 24.58 -20.39 -10.61
N ASP A 143 23.89 -21.49 -10.38
CA ASP A 143 24.46 -22.85 -10.37
C ASP A 143 23.41 -23.84 -10.88
N GLY A 144 23.80 -24.63 -11.88
CA GLY A 144 22.88 -25.57 -12.48
C GLY A 144 23.53 -26.44 -13.53
N ARG A 145 22.72 -27.05 -14.38
CA ARG A 145 23.15 -27.92 -15.46
C ARG A 145 23.34 -27.17 -16.77
N ASP A 146 22.35 -26.35 -17.12
CA ASP A 146 22.29 -25.64 -18.39
C ASP A 146 21.35 -24.41 -18.26
N PRO A 147 21.24 -23.56 -19.29
CA PRO A 147 20.35 -22.39 -19.22
C PRO A 147 18.87 -22.68 -19.01
N THR A 148 18.45 -23.94 -19.18
CA THR A 148 17.07 -24.34 -18.94
C THR A 148 16.85 -24.93 -17.55
N TRP A 149 17.93 -25.19 -16.80
CA TRP A 149 17.83 -25.76 -15.46
C TRP A 149 18.93 -25.28 -14.53
N PHE A 150 18.63 -24.31 -13.71
CA PHE A 150 19.60 -23.78 -12.77
C PHE A 150 18.92 -23.23 -11.49
N GLN A 151 19.69 -23.12 -10.45
CA GLN A 151 19.34 -22.43 -9.20
C GLN A 151 20.03 -21.08 -9.14
N PHE A 152 19.46 -20.16 -8.42
CA PHE A 152 20.07 -18.86 -8.13
C PHE A 152 19.92 -18.49 -6.67
N THR A 153 20.93 -17.79 -6.16
CA THR A 153 20.91 -17.17 -4.83
C THR A 153 21.47 -15.76 -4.95
N GLY A 154 20.91 -14.85 -4.19
CA GLY A 154 21.32 -13.46 -4.28
C GLY A 154 20.84 -12.59 -3.17
N ALA A 155 21.14 -11.31 -3.29
CA ALA A 155 20.73 -10.29 -2.35
C ALA A 155 20.45 -8.96 -3.06
N LEU A 156 19.42 -8.28 -2.61
CA LEU A 156 19.06 -6.94 -3.03
C LEU A 156 19.41 -5.95 -1.92
N HIS A 157 20.13 -4.91 -2.29
CA HIS A 157 20.42 -3.76 -1.43
C HIS A 157 19.88 -2.49 -2.07
N ALA A 158 19.26 -1.64 -1.28
CA ALA A 158 18.83 -0.30 -1.70
C ALA A 158 19.21 0.69 -0.60
N GLU A 159 20.44 1.18 -0.60
CA GLU A 159 21.06 1.96 0.48
C GLU A 159 20.94 1.24 1.83
N ALA A 160 20.16 1.81 2.76
CA ALA A 160 19.94 1.21 4.08
C ALA A 160 18.94 0.05 4.07
N ILE A 161 18.17 -0.12 2.99
CA ILE A 161 17.20 -1.21 2.84
C ILE A 161 17.89 -2.50 2.42
N GLY A 162 17.66 -3.56 3.14
CA GLY A 162 18.23 -4.86 2.84
C GLY A 162 19.36 -5.28 3.78
N PRO A 163 20.04 -6.39 3.49
CA PRO A 163 19.90 -7.19 2.27
C PRO A 163 18.62 -8.03 2.24
N VAL A 164 17.86 -7.88 1.19
CA VAL A 164 16.77 -8.82 0.87
C VAL A 164 17.39 -10.04 0.22
N ARG A 165 17.33 -11.18 0.87
CA ARG A 165 17.90 -12.43 0.35
C ARG A 165 16.94 -13.10 -0.60
N LEU A 166 17.44 -13.53 -1.73
CA LEU A 166 16.70 -14.18 -2.79
C LEU A 166 17.29 -15.56 -3.07
N SER A 167 16.45 -16.54 -3.27
CA SER A 167 16.85 -17.85 -3.78
C SER A 167 15.75 -18.42 -4.65
N GLY A 168 16.12 -19.25 -5.60
CA GLY A 168 15.12 -19.85 -6.47
C GLY A 168 15.75 -20.78 -7.50
N ARG A 169 14.90 -21.24 -8.42
CA ARG A 169 15.28 -22.12 -9.51
C ARG A 169 14.46 -21.84 -10.77
N TRP A 170 15.08 -22.09 -11.89
CA TRP A 170 14.47 -22.11 -13.20
C TRP A 170 14.57 -23.54 -13.77
N ASP A 171 13.46 -24.10 -14.24
CA ASP A 171 13.39 -25.46 -14.79
C ASP A 171 13.12 -25.49 -16.29
N GLY A 172 13.25 -24.37 -16.99
CA GLY A 172 12.95 -24.19 -18.40
C GLY A 172 11.53 -23.71 -18.68
N GLU A 173 10.61 -23.92 -17.76
CA GLU A 173 9.20 -23.53 -17.89
C GLU A 173 8.73 -22.62 -16.76
N ARG A 174 9.22 -22.88 -15.56
CA ARG A 174 8.74 -22.21 -14.35
C ARG A 174 9.90 -21.66 -13.53
N LEU A 175 9.75 -20.40 -13.13
CA LEU A 175 10.56 -19.75 -12.13
C LEU A 175 9.89 -19.94 -10.77
N ARG A 176 10.63 -20.44 -9.79
CA ARG A 176 10.19 -20.52 -8.38
C ARG A 176 11.25 -19.92 -7.50
N GLY A 177 10.84 -19.12 -6.53
CA GLY A 177 11.78 -18.50 -5.63
C GLY A 177 11.19 -18.05 -4.32
N GLN A 178 12.08 -17.59 -3.47
CA GLN A 178 11.77 -17.06 -2.17
C GLN A 178 12.59 -15.78 -1.93
N ALA A 179 11.99 -14.85 -1.20
CA ALA A 179 12.64 -13.63 -0.77
C ALA A 179 12.45 -13.47 0.74
N TRP A 180 13.53 -13.11 1.43
CA TRP A 180 13.52 -12.82 2.87
C TRP A 180 13.96 -11.40 3.09
N TRP A 181 13.05 -10.60 3.60
CA TRP A 181 13.35 -9.27 4.11
C TRP A 181 13.82 -9.39 5.54
N PRO A 182 15.04 -9.00 5.89
CA PRO A 182 15.53 -9.12 7.25
C PRO A 182 14.77 -8.16 8.17
N LYS A 183 14.79 -8.45 9.45
CA LYS A 183 14.28 -7.52 10.45
C LYS A 183 15.09 -6.23 10.43
N GLN A 184 14.46 -5.14 10.04
CA GLN A 184 15.08 -3.84 9.94
C GLN A 184 14.27 -2.77 10.66
N SER A 185 14.94 -1.67 11.01
CA SER A 185 14.27 -0.48 11.52
C SER A 185 13.29 0.07 10.47
N LEU A 186 12.10 0.44 10.91
CA LEU A 186 11.09 1.07 10.05
C LEU A 186 11.61 2.34 9.39
N THR A 187 12.54 3.06 10.03
CA THR A 187 13.10 4.31 9.53
C THR A 187 13.84 4.19 8.20
N VAL A 188 14.38 3.01 7.89
CA VAL A 188 15.08 2.80 6.62
C VAL A 188 14.14 2.88 5.40
N PHE A 189 12.84 2.70 5.62
CA PHE A 189 11.82 2.75 4.58
C PHE A 189 11.23 4.16 4.36
N GLN A 190 11.78 5.18 4.99
CA GLN A 190 11.30 6.57 4.84
C GLN A 190 11.17 7.02 3.38
N PRO A 191 12.10 6.68 2.45
CA PRO A 191 11.95 7.07 1.05
C PRO A 191 10.73 6.49 0.35
N LEU A 192 10.20 5.36 0.83
CA LEU A 192 8.99 4.73 0.28
C LEU A 192 7.69 5.41 0.72
N VAL A 193 7.76 6.32 1.68
CA VAL A 193 6.61 7.12 2.11
C VAL A 193 6.43 8.30 1.15
N PRO A 194 5.23 8.49 0.58
CA PRO A 194 4.97 9.65 -0.26
C PRO A 194 5.21 10.96 0.51
N PRO A 195 5.96 11.93 -0.05
CA PRO A 195 6.27 13.19 0.64
C PRO A 195 5.04 14.00 1.05
N ASP A 196 3.95 13.91 0.27
CA ASP A 196 2.70 14.62 0.54
C ASP A 196 2.02 14.19 1.84
N TRP A 197 2.30 12.99 2.30
CA TRP A 197 1.79 12.51 3.58
C TRP A 197 2.43 13.22 4.77
N LYS A 198 3.62 13.81 4.58
CA LYS A 198 4.40 14.45 5.65
C LYS A 198 4.61 13.54 6.85
N MET A 199 4.65 12.22 6.59
CA MET A 199 4.80 11.19 7.61
C MET A 199 6.26 10.92 7.86
N ASN A 200 6.68 11.06 9.10
CA ASN A 200 8.02 10.77 9.57
C ASN A 200 8.03 9.45 10.32
N LEU A 201 8.67 8.44 9.76
CA LEU A 201 8.84 7.15 10.42
C LEU A 201 9.86 7.29 11.57
N ARG A 202 9.51 6.84 12.77
CA ARG A 202 10.33 7.05 13.97
C ARG A 202 10.90 5.77 14.55
N GLU A 203 10.04 4.83 14.86
CA GLU A 203 10.39 3.60 15.56
C GLU A 203 9.72 2.41 14.91
N GLY A 204 10.17 1.22 15.28
CA GLY A 204 9.60 -0.02 14.85
C GLY A 204 10.55 -0.87 14.04
N SER A 205 10.15 -2.11 13.85
CA SER A 205 10.88 -3.08 13.03
C SER A 205 9.95 -3.76 12.05
N LEU A 206 10.45 -3.99 10.85
CA LEU A 206 9.74 -4.64 9.77
C LEU A 206 10.54 -5.84 9.25
N TYR A 207 9.89 -6.97 9.03
CA TYR A 207 10.44 -8.08 8.26
C TYR A 207 9.35 -8.71 7.38
N ALA A 208 9.75 -9.38 6.32
CA ALA A 208 8.83 -10.06 5.43
C ALA A 208 9.45 -11.30 4.81
N GLN A 209 8.61 -12.22 4.40
CA GLN A 209 8.98 -13.42 3.67
C GLN A 209 7.96 -13.66 2.56
N VAL A 210 8.45 -13.91 1.36
CA VAL A 210 7.61 -14.12 0.17
C VAL A 210 8.13 -15.31 -0.61
N ALA A 211 7.24 -16.20 -1.02
CA ALA A 211 7.49 -17.22 -2.02
C ALA A 211 6.77 -16.82 -3.31
N PHE A 212 7.41 -17.01 -4.45
CA PHE A 212 6.83 -16.65 -5.74
C PHE A 212 7.05 -17.72 -6.80
N SER A 213 6.19 -17.73 -7.79
CA SER A 213 6.24 -18.63 -8.93
C SER A 213 5.74 -17.90 -10.17
N ALA A 214 6.43 -18.09 -11.29
CA ALA A 214 6.04 -17.54 -12.58
C ALA A 214 6.27 -18.56 -13.69
N ALA A 215 5.30 -18.69 -14.60
CA ALA A 215 5.41 -19.53 -15.77
C ALA A 215 4.76 -18.84 -16.98
N ALA A 216 5.31 -19.07 -18.16
CA ALA A 216 4.73 -18.55 -19.39
C ALA A 216 3.29 -19.06 -19.56
N GLY A 217 2.34 -18.14 -19.78
CA GLY A 217 0.92 -18.46 -19.95
C GLY A 217 0.14 -18.76 -18.66
N GLN A 218 0.79 -18.97 -17.54
CA GLN A 218 0.14 -19.23 -16.24
C GLN A 218 0.17 -18.03 -15.27
N GLY A 219 0.93 -17.00 -15.61
CA GLY A 219 1.04 -15.78 -14.82
C GLY A 219 1.95 -15.92 -13.60
N PHE A 220 1.90 -14.91 -12.77
CA PHE A 220 2.69 -14.77 -11.56
C PHE A 220 1.84 -15.09 -10.33
N GLU A 221 2.38 -15.91 -9.44
CA GLU A 221 1.80 -16.22 -8.14
C GLU A 221 2.81 -15.87 -7.04
N ALA A 222 2.33 -15.36 -5.93
CA ALA A 222 3.16 -15.10 -4.76
C ALA A 222 2.37 -15.32 -3.48
N GLY A 223 3.06 -15.60 -2.40
CA GLY A 223 2.45 -15.71 -1.09
C GLY A 223 3.49 -15.55 0.01
N GLY A 224 3.06 -15.14 1.16
CA GLY A 224 3.95 -14.91 2.28
C GLY A 224 3.30 -14.13 3.42
N HIS A 225 4.13 -13.47 4.18
CA HIS A 225 3.70 -12.61 5.27
C HIS A 225 4.68 -11.47 5.50
N GLY A 226 4.15 -10.36 5.99
CA GLY A 226 4.90 -9.24 6.49
C GLY A 226 4.53 -8.96 7.95
N VAL A 227 5.49 -8.50 8.74
CA VAL A 227 5.28 -8.18 10.15
C VAL A 227 5.96 -6.86 10.48
N LEU A 228 5.17 -5.93 11.02
CA LEU A 228 5.63 -4.69 11.63
C LEU A 228 5.38 -4.77 13.13
N LYS A 229 6.39 -4.42 13.93
CA LYS A 229 6.28 -4.36 15.38
C LYS A 229 6.75 -3.02 15.92
N GLY A 230 5.96 -2.48 16.85
CA GLY A 230 6.30 -1.26 17.57
C GLY A 230 6.48 -0.04 16.68
N GLY A 231 5.79 0.00 15.52
CA GLY A 231 5.91 1.09 14.57
C GLY A 231 5.42 2.40 15.13
N SER A 232 6.10 3.48 14.81
CA SER A 232 5.62 4.84 15.08
C SER A 232 5.89 5.77 13.90
N ALA A 233 4.97 6.69 13.70
CA ALA A 233 5.05 7.69 12.67
C ALA A 233 4.47 9.00 13.16
N TRP A 234 5.15 10.10 12.82
CA TRP A 234 4.72 11.45 13.20
C TRP A 234 4.37 12.25 11.96
N MET A 235 3.25 12.93 12.03
CA MET A 235 2.75 13.86 11.04
C MET A 235 2.53 15.24 11.73
N PRO A 236 2.36 16.34 10.99
CA PRO A 236 2.20 17.65 11.62
C PRO A 236 1.10 17.73 12.68
N ASP A 237 -0.03 17.04 12.43
CA ASP A 237 -1.20 17.08 13.32
C ASP A 237 -1.47 15.75 14.02
N ASN A 238 -0.72 14.70 13.72
CA ASN A 238 -0.97 13.34 14.22
C ASN A 238 0.32 12.66 14.63
N GLN A 239 0.23 11.87 15.70
CA GLN A 239 1.27 10.91 16.08
C GLN A 239 0.64 9.53 16.20
N ILE A 240 1.23 8.56 15.56
CA ILE A 240 0.81 7.15 15.62
C ILE A 240 1.92 6.38 16.30
N ASN A 241 1.60 5.68 17.39
CA ASN A 241 2.56 4.95 18.19
C ASN A 241 2.08 3.52 18.45
N GLY A 242 3.03 2.60 18.58
CA GLY A 242 2.74 1.23 18.95
C GLY A 242 1.99 0.47 17.86
N VAL A 243 2.40 0.60 16.60
CA VAL A 243 1.77 -0.11 15.48
C VAL A 243 2.35 -1.51 15.36
N ASP A 244 1.50 -2.51 15.56
CA ASP A 244 1.79 -3.90 15.26
C ASP A 244 0.89 -4.36 14.10
N PHE A 245 1.50 -4.89 13.07
CA PHE A 245 0.80 -5.30 11.86
C PHE A 245 1.31 -6.66 11.38
N VAL A 246 0.41 -7.58 11.11
CA VAL A 246 0.72 -8.90 10.54
C VAL A 246 -0.12 -9.09 9.29
N LEU A 247 0.55 -9.26 8.17
CA LEU A 247 -0.06 -9.42 6.86
C LEU A 247 0.31 -10.76 6.25
N PRO A 248 -0.48 -11.83 6.45
CA PRO A 248 -0.42 -13.01 5.60
C PRO A 248 -1.18 -12.73 4.29
N PHE A 249 -0.58 -13.09 3.17
CA PHE A 249 -1.17 -12.81 1.87
C PHE A 249 -0.84 -13.90 0.84
N ARG A 250 -1.68 -13.96 -0.18
CA ARG A 250 -1.43 -14.69 -1.43
C ARG A 250 -1.89 -13.85 -2.61
N PHE A 251 -1.10 -13.84 -3.66
CA PHE A 251 -1.43 -13.21 -4.93
C PHE A 251 -1.49 -14.27 -6.02
N SER A 252 -2.60 -14.32 -6.75
CA SER A 252 -2.78 -15.17 -7.94
C SER A 252 -3.90 -14.60 -8.82
N ASP A 253 -3.77 -14.76 -10.14
CA ASP A 253 -4.77 -14.32 -11.12
C ASP A 253 -5.21 -12.85 -10.97
N GLY A 254 -4.27 -11.99 -10.62
CA GLY A 254 -4.57 -10.57 -10.41
C GLY A 254 -5.33 -10.26 -9.13
N HIS A 255 -5.51 -11.22 -8.24
CA HIS A 255 -6.23 -11.08 -7.00
C HIS A 255 -5.32 -11.28 -5.79
N TRP A 256 -5.52 -10.45 -4.77
CA TRP A 256 -4.89 -10.59 -3.48
C TRP A 256 -5.83 -11.31 -2.52
N GLN A 257 -5.38 -12.40 -1.93
CA GLN A 257 -6.01 -13.00 -0.77
C GLN A 257 -5.29 -12.48 0.47
N LEU A 258 -6.02 -11.74 1.30
CA LEU A 258 -5.53 -11.12 2.53
C LEU A 258 -5.98 -11.94 3.72
N GLY A 259 -5.04 -12.40 4.55
CA GLY A 259 -5.31 -13.34 5.60
C GLY A 259 -5.62 -14.74 5.06
N ILE A 260 -4.82 -15.76 5.41
CA ILE A 260 -5.02 -17.12 4.86
C ILE A 260 -5.56 -18.04 5.94
N ARG A 261 -4.77 -18.38 6.93
CA ARG A 261 -5.20 -19.15 8.10
C ARG A 261 -5.55 -18.24 9.27
N ARG A 262 -4.98 -17.04 9.26
CA ARG A 262 -5.23 -15.99 10.24
C ARG A 262 -5.56 -14.71 9.48
N PRO A 263 -6.41 -13.85 10.02
CA PRO A 263 -6.68 -12.56 9.39
C PRO A 263 -5.42 -11.68 9.38
N VAL A 264 -5.40 -10.71 8.50
CA VAL A 264 -4.51 -9.55 8.64
C VAL A 264 -4.85 -8.86 9.95
N SER A 265 -3.89 -8.66 10.81
CA SER A 265 -4.07 -8.10 12.14
C SER A 265 -3.40 -6.75 12.23
N LEU A 266 -4.16 -5.73 12.63
CA LEU A 266 -3.66 -4.40 12.94
C LEU A 266 -3.94 -4.07 14.40
N ARG A 267 -2.90 -3.63 15.10
CA ARG A 267 -2.98 -3.14 16.48
C ARG A 267 -2.22 -1.83 16.56
N ILE A 268 -2.87 -0.78 17.06
CA ILE A 268 -2.25 0.52 17.26
C ILE A 268 -2.44 0.91 18.71
N GLY A 269 -1.33 1.18 19.40
CA GLY A 269 -1.38 1.54 20.82
C GLY A 269 -2.01 2.90 21.05
N GLU A 270 -1.63 3.88 20.25
CA GLU A 270 -2.08 5.25 20.43
C GLU A 270 -2.06 6.04 19.12
N ILE A 271 -3.11 6.80 18.89
CA ILE A 271 -3.15 7.84 17.87
C ILE A 271 -3.45 9.16 18.56
N VAL A 272 -2.48 10.08 18.53
CA VAL A 272 -2.60 11.40 19.14
C VAL A 272 -2.92 12.42 18.05
N ASN A 273 -4.06 13.03 18.18
CA ASN A 273 -4.50 14.20 17.41
C ASN A 273 -5.18 15.15 18.40
N GLN A 274 -6.11 15.96 17.97
CA GLN A 274 -7.00 16.73 18.85
C GLN A 274 -7.70 15.84 19.89
N VAL A 275 -7.98 14.60 19.48
CA VAL A 275 -8.49 13.51 20.32
C VAL A 275 -7.46 12.39 20.32
N THR A 276 -7.20 11.81 21.49
CA THR A 276 -6.34 10.64 21.60
C THR A 276 -7.19 9.38 21.53
N ALA A 277 -6.92 8.56 20.51
CA ALA A 277 -7.46 7.21 20.39
C ALA A 277 -6.43 6.18 20.87
N ARG A 278 -6.88 5.18 21.60
CA ARG A 278 -6.00 4.12 22.17
C ARG A 278 -6.52 2.74 21.88
N ASN A 279 -5.60 1.78 21.90
CA ASN A 279 -5.91 0.35 21.79
C ASN A 279 -6.77 0.02 20.57
N LEU A 280 -6.40 0.59 19.42
CA LEU A 280 -7.08 0.30 18.17
C LEU A 280 -6.75 -1.13 17.74
N THR A 281 -7.77 -1.89 17.43
CA THR A 281 -7.68 -3.23 16.83
C THR A 281 -8.51 -3.30 15.57
N ALA A 282 -8.04 -4.06 14.58
CA ALA A 282 -8.80 -4.37 13.37
C ALA A 282 -8.24 -5.64 12.73
N ASP A 283 -9.12 -6.47 12.23
CA ASP A 283 -8.78 -7.69 11.50
C ASP A 283 -9.40 -7.63 10.09
N LEU A 284 -8.61 -8.01 9.10
CA LEU A 284 -9.05 -8.00 7.70
C LEU A 284 -8.82 -9.38 7.09
N GLN A 285 -9.82 -9.89 6.37
CA GLN A 285 -9.72 -11.17 5.67
C GLN A 285 -10.58 -11.17 4.41
N GLY A 286 -10.06 -11.76 3.35
CA GLY A 286 -10.78 -11.92 2.11
C GLY A 286 -9.96 -11.59 0.89
N THR A 287 -10.65 -11.27 -0.20
CA THR A 287 -10.06 -11.07 -1.52
C THR A 287 -10.13 -9.61 -1.94
N TRP A 288 -9.03 -9.10 -2.49
CA TRP A 288 -8.97 -7.79 -3.14
C TRP A 288 -8.54 -7.96 -4.62
N PRO A 289 -9.23 -7.38 -5.59
CA PRO A 289 -10.56 -6.76 -5.49
C PRO A 289 -11.63 -7.76 -5.04
N TRP A 290 -12.60 -7.27 -4.30
CA TRP A 290 -13.69 -8.13 -3.80
C TRP A 290 -14.76 -8.39 -4.86
N SER A 291 -15.52 -9.47 -4.65
CA SER A 291 -16.71 -9.81 -5.42
C SER A 291 -17.72 -10.51 -4.51
N GLU A 292 -18.93 -10.75 -5.01
CA GLU A 292 -19.93 -11.54 -4.27
C GLU A 292 -19.42 -12.94 -3.90
N ALA A 293 -18.71 -13.60 -4.82
CA ALA A 293 -18.16 -14.92 -4.58
C ALA A 293 -16.94 -14.89 -3.65
N ASN A 294 -16.14 -13.83 -3.72
CA ASN A 294 -14.92 -13.65 -2.95
C ASN A 294 -14.94 -12.30 -2.23
N PRO A 295 -15.63 -12.21 -1.10
CA PRO A 295 -15.76 -10.97 -0.34
C PRO A 295 -14.49 -10.60 0.41
N LEU A 296 -14.41 -9.33 0.79
CA LEU A 296 -13.44 -8.80 1.74
C LEU A 296 -14.16 -8.38 3.01
N GLN A 297 -13.64 -8.77 4.16
CA GLN A 297 -14.29 -8.54 5.45
C GLN A 297 -13.34 -7.89 6.44
N LEU A 298 -13.77 -6.76 7.00
CA LEU A 298 -13.16 -6.12 8.15
C LEU A 298 -13.94 -6.53 9.40
N SER A 299 -13.27 -6.97 10.44
CA SER A 299 -13.89 -7.47 11.67
C SER A 299 -13.13 -7.06 12.92
N ASP A 300 -13.77 -7.20 14.07
CA ASP A 300 -13.18 -6.96 15.39
C ASP A 300 -12.49 -5.59 15.51
N VAL A 301 -13.10 -4.57 14.92
CA VAL A 301 -12.63 -3.19 15.05
C VAL A 301 -13.05 -2.66 16.40
N SER A 302 -12.08 -2.17 17.16
CA SER A 302 -12.31 -1.59 18.48
C SER A 302 -11.29 -0.48 18.71
N VAL A 303 -11.72 0.60 19.32
CA VAL A 303 -10.84 1.70 19.71
C VAL A 303 -11.41 2.41 20.94
N ASP A 304 -10.53 2.76 21.87
CA ASP A 304 -10.86 3.56 23.04
C ASP A 304 -10.66 5.04 22.70
N LEU A 305 -11.72 5.82 22.81
CA LEU A 305 -11.66 7.25 22.59
C LEU A 305 -12.73 7.99 23.40
N LEU A 306 -12.47 9.25 23.71
CA LEU A 306 -13.42 10.14 24.41
C LEU A 306 -14.02 9.49 25.68
N GLY A 307 -13.17 8.80 26.46
CA GLY A 307 -13.57 8.13 27.69
C GLY A 307 -14.43 6.88 27.52
N GLY A 308 -14.73 6.50 26.30
CA GLY A 308 -15.54 5.33 25.97
C GLY A 308 -14.90 4.45 24.93
N LYS A 309 -15.73 3.73 24.19
CA LYS A 309 -15.28 2.76 23.18
C LYS A 309 -16.14 2.85 21.92
N LEU A 310 -15.46 2.76 20.77
CA LEU A 310 -16.09 2.57 19.47
C LEU A 310 -15.76 1.15 19.00
N THR A 311 -16.78 0.42 18.56
CA THR A 311 -16.61 -0.95 18.01
C THR A 311 -17.35 -1.10 16.70
N LEU A 312 -16.77 -1.90 15.80
CA LEU A 312 -17.41 -2.37 14.59
C LEU A 312 -17.20 -3.88 14.52
N LEU A 313 -18.26 -4.65 14.65
CA LEU A 313 -18.13 -6.10 14.65
C LEU A 313 -17.71 -6.63 13.28
N GLN A 314 -18.37 -6.13 12.23
CA GLN A 314 -18.15 -6.63 10.88
C GLN A 314 -18.54 -5.61 9.81
N LEU A 315 -17.66 -5.42 8.84
CA LEU A 315 -17.93 -4.78 7.56
C LEU A 315 -17.55 -5.73 6.45
N ARG A 316 -18.53 -6.23 5.70
CA ARG A 316 -18.30 -7.11 4.55
C ARG A 316 -18.44 -6.31 3.26
N MET A 317 -17.51 -6.50 2.34
CA MET A 317 -17.57 -5.92 0.99
C MET A 317 -17.69 -7.05 -0.06
N PRO A 318 -18.68 -7.03 -0.96
CA PRO A 318 -19.76 -6.05 -1.08
C PRO A 318 -20.75 -6.15 0.06
N GLN A 319 -21.30 -5.00 0.47
CA GLN A 319 -22.27 -4.95 1.56
C GLN A 319 -23.65 -5.46 1.13
N ARG A 320 -24.29 -6.21 2.02
CA ARG A 320 -25.71 -6.59 1.95
C ARG A 320 -26.50 -5.90 3.06
N ASP A 321 -25.84 -5.65 4.17
CA ASP A 321 -26.39 -5.05 5.36
C ASP A 321 -25.51 -3.88 5.80
N PRO A 322 -26.05 -2.90 6.54
CA PRO A 322 -25.25 -1.84 7.09
C PRO A 322 -24.22 -2.39 8.10
N ALA A 323 -23.03 -1.84 8.10
CA ALA A 323 -22.03 -2.11 9.13
C ALA A 323 -22.37 -1.30 10.38
N LEU A 324 -22.59 -1.97 11.50
CA LEU A 324 -23.03 -1.32 12.72
C LEU A 324 -21.83 -0.85 13.55
N ILE A 325 -21.64 0.46 13.59
CA ILE A 325 -20.69 1.09 14.50
C ILE A 325 -21.40 1.31 15.82
N ARG A 326 -20.83 0.78 16.91
CA ARG A 326 -21.35 0.99 18.26
C ARG A 326 -20.47 1.97 19.01
N LEU A 327 -21.11 2.92 19.68
CA LEU A 327 -20.50 3.86 20.60
C LEU A 327 -20.94 3.50 22.01
N GLN A 328 -19.99 3.36 22.94
CA GLN A 328 -20.25 2.97 24.32
C GLN A 328 -19.60 3.96 25.28
N HIS A 329 -20.37 4.54 26.15
CA HIS A 329 -19.90 5.45 27.21
C HIS A 329 -19.01 6.58 26.73
N ILE A 330 -19.38 7.21 25.63
CA ILE A 330 -18.65 8.38 25.11
C ILE A 330 -18.89 9.55 26.03
N SER A 331 -17.84 10.10 26.61
CA SER A 331 -17.92 11.25 27.53
C SER A 331 -18.37 12.51 26.79
N SER A 332 -19.48 13.10 27.22
CA SER A 332 -19.99 14.32 26.63
C SER A 332 -19.06 15.50 26.86
N SER A 333 -18.37 15.57 28.00
CA SER A 333 -17.40 16.63 28.30
C SER A 333 -16.16 16.53 27.40
N GLU A 334 -15.64 15.33 27.16
CA GLU A 334 -14.52 15.13 26.24
C GLU A 334 -14.91 15.40 24.79
N LEU A 335 -16.13 15.04 24.40
CA LEU A 335 -16.65 15.30 23.05
C LEU A 335 -16.77 16.81 22.78
N THR A 336 -17.35 17.57 23.69
CA THR A 336 -17.45 19.04 23.55
C THR A 336 -16.10 19.73 23.54
N SER A 337 -15.14 19.24 24.32
CA SER A 337 -13.77 19.74 24.30
C SER A 337 -13.05 19.44 22.99
N ALA A 338 -13.27 18.25 22.43
CA ALA A 338 -12.66 17.83 21.18
C ALA A 338 -13.14 18.66 19.98
N VAL A 339 -14.43 18.96 19.92
CA VAL A 339 -15.01 19.82 18.87
C VAL A 339 -14.87 21.32 19.18
N LYS A 340 -14.19 21.67 20.27
CA LYS A 340 -13.90 23.05 20.69
C LYS A 340 -15.15 23.93 20.85
N VAL A 341 -16.24 23.34 21.33
CA VAL A 341 -17.44 24.09 21.68
C VAL A 341 -17.21 24.79 23.02
N LYS A 342 -17.12 26.10 23.00
CA LYS A 342 -16.91 26.93 24.22
C LYS A 342 -18.19 27.38 24.87
N GLN A 343 -19.29 27.38 24.11
CA GLN A 343 -20.58 27.89 24.58
C GLN A 343 -21.28 26.95 25.55
N PHE A 344 -21.01 25.65 25.46
CA PHE A 344 -21.64 24.63 26.27
C PHE A 344 -20.59 23.82 27.05
N ALA A 345 -20.93 23.51 28.28
CA ALA A 345 -20.27 22.49 29.07
C ALA A 345 -21.27 21.37 29.33
N MET A 346 -20.88 20.14 29.04
CA MET A 346 -21.70 18.94 29.22
C MET A 346 -20.99 17.95 30.14
N SER A 347 -21.76 17.21 30.90
CA SER A 347 -21.28 16.04 31.65
C SER A 347 -22.15 14.82 31.34
N GLY A 348 -21.66 13.64 31.75
CA GLY A 348 -22.31 12.38 31.51
C GLY A 348 -21.78 11.70 30.25
N ALA A 349 -22.38 10.58 29.91
CA ALA A 349 -21.94 9.75 28.80
C ALA A 349 -23.11 9.39 27.88
N VAL A 350 -22.78 9.14 26.62
CA VAL A 350 -23.73 8.71 25.61
C VAL A 350 -23.29 7.40 24.99
N SER A 351 -24.26 6.59 24.60
CA SER A 351 -24.08 5.37 23.82
C SER A 351 -24.99 5.37 22.63
N GLY A 352 -24.65 4.60 21.61
CA GLY A 352 -25.48 4.53 20.43
C GLY A 352 -24.98 3.58 19.38
N ALA A 353 -25.60 3.67 18.23
CA ALA A 353 -25.26 2.86 17.07
C ALA A 353 -25.40 3.66 15.77
N LEU A 354 -24.47 3.49 14.88
CA LEU A 354 -24.41 4.16 13.59
C LEU A 354 -24.39 3.08 12.49
N PRO A 355 -25.52 2.80 11.81
CA PRO A 355 -25.54 1.90 10.66
C PRO A 355 -24.82 2.55 9.48
N LEU A 356 -23.66 2.00 9.08
CA LEU A 356 -22.80 2.56 8.06
C LEU A 356 -22.94 1.81 6.74
N TRP A 357 -23.14 2.58 5.67
CA TRP A 357 -23.01 2.12 4.30
C TRP A 357 -21.82 2.79 3.63
N LEU A 358 -21.04 2.01 2.89
CA LEU A 358 -20.00 2.52 1.98
C LEU A 358 -20.52 2.38 0.55
N GLU A 359 -20.75 3.50 -0.10
CA GLU A 359 -21.24 3.57 -1.47
C GLU A 359 -20.36 4.53 -2.27
N ASN A 360 -19.74 4.01 -3.34
CA ASN A 360 -18.79 4.78 -4.17
C ASN A 360 -17.70 5.52 -3.35
N ASN A 361 -17.10 4.83 -2.36
CA ASN A 361 -16.12 5.37 -1.43
C ASN A 361 -16.65 6.50 -0.53
N GLN A 362 -17.94 6.62 -0.40
CA GLN A 362 -18.59 7.60 0.48
C GLN A 362 -19.26 6.90 1.65
N TRP A 363 -19.19 7.54 2.81
CA TRP A 363 -19.74 7.05 4.05
C TRP A 363 -21.16 7.59 4.21
N ILE A 364 -22.12 6.68 4.36
CA ILE A 364 -23.53 7.02 4.53
C ILE A 364 -24.03 6.39 5.81
N ILE A 365 -24.72 7.16 6.65
CA ILE A 365 -25.36 6.69 7.86
C ILE A 365 -26.86 7.00 7.77
N HIS A 366 -27.69 5.96 7.90
CA HIS A 366 -29.13 6.07 7.98
C HIS A 366 -29.61 5.64 9.36
N ASP A 367 -30.37 6.52 10.00
CA ASP A 367 -31.03 6.22 11.28
C ASP A 367 -30.06 5.80 12.41
N GLY A 368 -28.91 6.43 12.44
CA GLY A 368 -28.03 6.36 13.59
C GLY A 368 -28.66 7.03 14.80
N TRP A 369 -28.30 6.60 15.99
CA TRP A 369 -28.86 7.13 17.20
C TRP A 369 -27.85 7.18 18.35
N LEU A 370 -28.03 8.17 19.24
CA LEU A 370 -27.34 8.30 20.51
C LEU A 370 -28.36 8.48 21.62
N ARG A 371 -28.09 7.90 22.78
CA ARG A 371 -28.86 8.12 24.01
C ARG A 371 -27.90 8.32 25.17
N ASN A 372 -28.41 8.96 26.24
CA ASN A 372 -27.66 9.08 27.48
C ASN A 372 -27.60 7.75 28.25
N ASP A 373 -26.47 7.47 28.88
CA ASP A 373 -26.24 6.29 29.73
C ASP A 373 -26.59 6.53 31.19
N GLY A 374 -27.08 7.66 31.51
CA GLY A 374 -27.43 8.06 32.85
C GLY A 374 -27.71 9.57 32.87
N PRO A 375 -27.88 10.16 34.03
CA PRO A 375 -28.07 11.59 34.10
C PRO A 375 -26.92 12.37 33.47
N MET A 376 -27.26 13.37 32.69
CA MET A 376 -26.33 14.32 32.09
C MET A 376 -26.63 15.72 32.57
N THR A 377 -25.64 16.60 32.46
CA THR A 377 -25.84 18.01 32.68
C THR A 377 -25.43 18.84 31.47
N LEU A 378 -26.16 19.90 31.23
CA LEU A 378 -25.84 20.88 30.21
C LEU A 378 -25.74 22.25 30.91
N ARG A 379 -24.66 22.97 30.67
CA ARG A 379 -24.47 24.33 31.15
C ARG A 379 -24.11 25.22 29.96
N LEU A 380 -24.88 26.29 29.79
CA LEU A 380 -24.57 27.34 28.84
C LEU A 380 -23.60 28.32 29.50
N ASP A 381 -22.57 28.73 28.80
CA ASP A 381 -21.63 29.75 29.23
C ASP A 381 -22.38 31.04 29.57
N LYS A 382 -22.03 31.66 30.72
CA LYS A 382 -22.73 32.83 31.24
C LYS A 382 -22.73 33.99 30.25
N ASP A 383 -21.58 34.31 29.67
CA ASP A 383 -21.46 35.44 28.75
C ASP A 383 -22.25 35.20 27.46
N THR A 384 -22.25 33.98 26.97
CA THR A 384 -23.06 33.55 25.83
C THR A 384 -24.55 33.63 26.13
N ALA A 385 -24.97 33.17 27.31
CA ALA A 385 -26.35 33.24 27.74
C ALA A 385 -26.83 34.71 27.91
N ASP A 386 -26.03 35.53 28.49
CA ASP A 386 -26.36 36.98 28.70
C ASP A 386 -26.45 37.71 27.35
N ALA A 387 -25.54 37.40 26.39
CA ALA A 387 -25.58 37.97 25.05
C ALA A 387 -26.86 37.54 24.28
N LEU A 388 -27.23 36.27 24.36
CA LEU A 388 -28.41 35.76 23.68
C LEU A 388 -29.71 36.33 24.27
N VAL A 389 -29.78 36.56 25.57
CA VAL A 389 -30.94 37.20 26.23
C VAL A 389 -31.03 38.65 25.82
N ALA A 390 -29.89 39.37 25.73
CA ALA A 390 -29.87 40.77 25.27
C ALA A 390 -30.36 40.95 23.84
N ASP A 391 -30.02 39.99 22.93
CA ASP A 391 -30.39 40.03 21.51
C ASP A 391 -31.84 39.61 21.26
N ASN A 392 -32.44 38.78 22.13
CA ASN A 392 -33.79 38.26 21.95
C ASN A 392 -34.51 38.09 23.31
N VAL A 393 -35.20 39.09 23.71
CA VAL A 393 -35.94 39.11 25.00
C VAL A 393 -37.06 38.05 25.04
N SER A 394 -37.67 37.73 23.90
CA SER A 394 -38.75 36.72 23.85
C SER A 394 -38.24 35.29 24.03
N ALA A 395 -36.96 35.03 23.71
CA ALA A 395 -36.32 33.72 23.93
C ALA A 395 -35.68 33.64 25.34
N GLY A 396 -35.70 34.68 26.14
CA GLY A 396 -35.00 34.75 27.42
C GLY A 396 -35.36 33.64 28.40
N ALA A 397 -36.62 33.23 28.46
CA ALA A 397 -37.06 32.11 29.30
C ALA A 397 -36.41 30.79 28.89
N ALA A 398 -36.40 30.48 27.58
CA ALA A 398 -35.78 29.28 27.06
C ALA A 398 -34.25 29.27 27.28
N ILE A 399 -33.59 30.39 27.09
CA ILE A 399 -32.16 30.55 27.31
C ILE A 399 -31.83 30.41 28.82
N ASN A 400 -32.63 30.94 29.70
CA ASN A 400 -32.44 30.76 31.14
C ASN A 400 -32.55 29.29 31.55
N TRP A 401 -33.40 28.50 30.93
CA TRP A 401 -33.46 27.07 31.18
C TRP A 401 -32.17 26.35 30.75
N LEU A 402 -31.48 26.82 29.72
CA LEU A 402 -30.22 26.25 29.22
C LEU A 402 -29.01 26.69 30.07
N ARG A 403 -29.11 27.68 30.95
CA ARG A 403 -27.99 28.08 31.82
C ARG A 403 -27.51 26.93 32.69
N TYR A 404 -28.42 26.12 33.18
CA TYR A 404 -28.12 24.84 33.81
C TYR A 404 -29.32 23.91 33.67
N MET A 405 -29.10 22.76 33.08
CA MET A 405 -30.12 21.77 32.85
C MET A 405 -29.60 20.39 33.24
N GLU A 406 -30.36 19.67 34.02
CA GLU A 406 -30.15 18.22 34.25
C GLU A 406 -30.96 17.45 33.25
N ILE A 407 -30.28 16.60 32.45
CA ILE A 407 -30.87 15.80 31.40
C ILE A 407 -31.13 14.41 31.95
N SER A 408 -32.38 14.02 32.01
CA SER A 408 -32.81 12.70 32.45
C SER A 408 -32.89 11.70 31.26
N ARG A 409 -33.31 12.18 30.11
CA ARG A 409 -33.42 11.39 28.89
C ARG A 409 -33.07 12.22 27.66
N SER A 410 -32.25 11.67 26.80
CA SER A 410 -31.95 12.23 25.49
C SER A 410 -31.96 11.15 24.42
N TRP A 411 -32.41 11.53 23.25
CA TRP A 411 -32.36 10.71 22.05
C TRP A 411 -31.95 11.59 20.87
N THR A 412 -30.88 11.23 20.20
CA THR A 412 -30.39 11.95 19.02
C THR A 412 -30.41 11.02 17.84
N GLN A 413 -31.07 11.42 16.77
CA GLN A 413 -31.02 10.77 15.48
C GLN A 413 -29.90 11.37 14.64
N ILE A 414 -29.09 10.51 14.00
CA ILE A 414 -27.94 10.90 13.22
C ILE A 414 -28.08 10.34 11.81
N ASN A 415 -27.97 11.21 10.82
CA ASN A 415 -27.92 10.85 9.43
C ASN A 415 -26.73 11.53 8.75
N LEU A 416 -26.06 10.82 7.87
CA LEU A 416 -24.99 11.32 7.04
C LEU A 416 -25.28 10.93 5.60
N ASP A 417 -25.36 11.92 4.72
CA ASP A 417 -25.62 11.68 3.31
C ASP A 417 -24.34 11.54 2.48
N ASN A 418 -24.49 11.22 1.20
CA ASN A 418 -23.40 11.05 0.27
C ASN A 418 -22.66 12.36 -0.10
N LEU A 419 -23.18 13.51 0.27
CA LEU A 419 -22.56 14.81 0.09
C LEU A 419 -21.77 15.26 1.32
N GLY A 420 -21.72 14.43 2.36
CA GLY A 420 -21.04 14.73 3.61
C GLY A 420 -21.82 15.61 4.56
N VAL A 421 -23.14 15.75 4.35
CA VAL A 421 -24.01 16.52 5.23
C VAL A 421 -24.47 15.63 6.38
N LEU A 422 -24.03 15.98 7.59
CA LEU A 422 -24.42 15.37 8.85
C LEU A 422 -25.63 16.09 9.41
N THR A 423 -26.71 15.35 9.65
CA THR A 423 -27.94 15.88 10.25
C THR A 423 -28.14 15.26 11.62
N LEU A 424 -28.26 16.09 12.63
CA LEU A 424 -28.54 15.71 14.02
C LEU A 424 -29.94 16.22 14.41
N LYS A 425 -30.78 15.34 14.94
CA LYS A 425 -32.07 15.69 15.53
C LYS A 425 -32.12 15.14 16.94
N ALA A 426 -32.09 16.00 17.93
CA ALA A 426 -32.08 15.64 19.33
C ALA A 426 -33.40 15.99 20.01
N SER A 427 -33.91 15.05 20.80
CA SER A 427 -35.01 15.25 21.73
C SER A 427 -34.47 15.07 23.15
N ILE A 428 -34.57 16.10 23.96
CA ILE A 428 -33.95 16.17 25.26
C ILE A 428 -35.03 16.50 26.31
N ASN A 429 -35.16 15.64 27.31
CA ASN A 429 -36.00 15.84 28.47
C ASN A 429 -35.12 16.06 29.71
N GLY A 430 -35.44 17.07 30.47
CA GLY A 430 -34.68 17.37 31.66
C GLY A 430 -35.38 18.30 32.60
N THR A 431 -34.67 18.73 33.60
CA THR A 431 -35.12 19.66 34.62
C THR A 431 -34.15 20.82 34.72
N SER A 432 -34.68 22.02 34.63
CA SER A 432 -33.93 23.24 34.87
C SER A 432 -34.39 23.90 36.17
N ARG A 433 -33.45 24.46 36.91
CA ARG A 433 -33.73 25.22 38.13
C ARG A 433 -33.51 26.70 37.87
N VAL A 434 -34.61 27.42 37.80
CA VAL A 434 -34.60 28.86 37.59
C VAL A 434 -35.28 29.52 38.78
N GLU A 435 -34.64 30.50 39.40
CA GLU A 435 -35.18 31.25 40.57
C GLU A 435 -35.66 30.34 41.72
N GLY A 436 -34.96 29.25 41.96
CA GLY A 436 -35.31 28.31 43.02
C GLY A 436 -36.45 27.35 42.69
N LYS A 437 -37.07 27.45 41.51
CA LYS A 437 -38.12 26.54 41.03
C LYS A 437 -37.58 25.55 40.04
N ASN A 438 -37.97 24.27 40.18
CA ASN A 438 -37.65 23.24 39.21
C ASN A 438 -38.70 23.28 38.08
N SER A 439 -38.23 23.38 36.88
CA SER A 439 -39.09 23.36 35.67
C SER A 439 -38.72 22.15 34.80
N THR A 440 -39.72 21.40 34.40
CA THR A 440 -39.52 20.33 33.41
C THR A 440 -39.34 20.94 32.03
N VAL A 441 -38.26 20.56 31.34
CA VAL A 441 -37.91 21.12 30.05
C VAL A 441 -37.90 20.00 29.01
N HIS A 442 -38.53 20.29 27.90
CA HIS A 442 -38.49 19.44 26.70
C HIS A 442 -37.94 20.26 25.56
N LEU A 443 -36.77 19.85 25.02
CA LEU A 443 -36.10 20.54 23.94
C LEU A 443 -36.00 19.64 22.72
N ASN A 444 -36.35 20.22 21.59
CA ASN A 444 -36.03 19.65 20.29
C ASN A 444 -34.97 20.50 19.60
N TYR A 445 -33.89 19.87 19.22
CA TYR A 445 -32.74 20.52 18.58
C TYR A 445 -32.47 19.85 17.24
N ALA A 446 -32.22 20.65 16.24
CA ALA A 446 -31.79 20.16 14.94
C ALA A 446 -30.52 20.91 14.51
N HIS A 447 -29.57 20.19 14.03
CA HIS A 447 -28.31 20.74 13.53
C HIS A 447 -27.90 20.02 12.24
N GLU A 448 -27.37 20.79 11.33
CA GLU A 448 -26.87 20.29 10.06
C GLU A 448 -25.44 20.84 9.84
N GLU A 449 -24.50 19.98 9.50
CA GLU A 449 -23.11 20.35 9.31
C GLU A 449 -22.48 19.53 8.19
N ASN A 450 -21.59 20.16 7.40
CA ASN A 450 -20.78 19.47 6.42
C ASN A 450 -19.52 18.95 7.09
N ILE A 451 -19.41 17.63 7.23
CA ILE A 451 -18.28 16.98 7.88
C ILE A 451 -17.00 17.00 7.05
N PHE A 452 -17.04 17.28 5.76
CA PHE A 452 -15.82 17.40 4.96
C PHE A 452 -14.93 18.53 5.44
N ASP A 453 -15.50 19.60 5.98
CA ASP A 453 -14.73 20.67 6.60
C ASP A 453 -14.04 20.23 7.91
N LEU A 454 -14.67 19.31 8.62
CA LEU A 454 -14.07 18.64 9.78
C LEU A 454 -12.97 17.65 9.37
N TRP A 455 -13.16 16.89 8.28
CA TRP A 455 -12.20 15.93 7.77
C TRP A 455 -10.98 16.58 7.11
N ARG A 456 -11.06 17.79 6.65
CA ARG A 456 -9.89 18.52 6.13
C ARG A 456 -8.77 18.66 7.15
N SER A 457 -9.09 18.60 8.42
CA SER A 457 -8.09 18.50 9.50
C SER A 457 -7.48 17.10 9.64
N LEU A 458 -8.08 16.06 9.02
CA LEU A 458 -7.66 14.67 9.03
C LEU A 458 -7.23 14.20 7.62
N ARG A 459 -6.40 14.97 6.93
CA ARG A 459 -5.97 14.75 5.52
C ARG A 459 -5.30 13.41 5.22
N PHE A 460 -4.94 12.67 6.24
CA PHE A 460 -4.26 11.38 6.08
C PHE A 460 -5.13 10.34 5.34
N GLY A 461 -6.42 10.28 5.64
CA GLY A 461 -7.34 9.33 5.00
C GLY A 461 -7.49 9.55 3.50
N ASP A 462 -7.62 10.81 3.07
CA ASP A 462 -7.75 11.17 1.65
C ASP A 462 -6.47 10.85 0.87
N ASN A 463 -5.31 11.15 1.45
CA ASN A 463 -4.01 10.88 0.83
C ASN A 463 -3.74 9.38 0.70
N LEU A 464 -4.09 8.59 1.71
CA LEU A 464 -3.94 7.14 1.68
C LEU A 464 -4.87 6.51 0.64
N GLN A 465 -6.12 6.94 0.60
CA GLN A 465 -7.09 6.46 -0.38
C GLN A 465 -6.64 6.78 -1.80
N ALA A 466 -6.27 8.03 -2.08
CA ALA A 466 -5.78 8.45 -3.39
C ALA A 466 -4.53 7.66 -3.80
N TRP A 467 -3.62 7.41 -2.87
CA TRP A 467 -2.42 6.63 -3.12
C TRP A 467 -2.77 5.16 -3.44
N LEU A 468 -3.68 4.55 -2.69
CA LEU A 468 -4.14 3.18 -2.95
C LEU A 468 -4.84 3.07 -4.32
N GLU A 469 -5.69 4.00 -4.67
CA GLU A 469 -6.36 4.03 -5.98
C GLU A 469 -5.36 4.14 -7.14
N GLN A 470 -4.28 4.91 -6.96
CA GLN A 470 -3.25 5.10 -7.97
C GLN A 470 -2.26 3.92 -8.08
N ASN A 471 -1.96 3.26 -6.97
CA ASN A 471 -0.90 2.25 -6.91
C ASN A 471 -1.42 0.81 -6.80
N ALA A 472 -2.67 0.60 -6.43
CA ALA A 472 -3.30 -0.71 -6.40
C ALA A 472 -3.86 -1.15 -7.77
N THR A 473 -3.75 -0.33 -8.81
CA THR A 473 -4.10 -0.71 -10.17
C THR A 473 -3.13 -1.77 -10.67
N LEU A 474 -3.63 -2.97 -10.80
CA LEU A 474 -2.93 -4.09 -11.43
C LEU A 474 -2.61 -3.74 -12.89
N PRO A 475 -1.46 -4.25 -13.41
CA PRO A 475 -1.13 -4.06 -14.82
C PRO A 475 -2.29 -4.52 -15.69
N VAL A 476 -2.73 -3.63 -16.58
CA VAL A 476 -3.79 -3.92 -17.56
C VAL A 476 -3.35 -5.15 -18.37
N ARG A 477 -4.07 -6.27 -18.24
CA ARG A 477 -3.89 -7.41 -19.13
C ARG A 477 -4.09 -6.92 -20.57
N ARG A 478 -3.06 -6.97 -21.39
CA ARG A 478 -3.26 -6.84 -22.82
C ARG A 478 -3.91 -8.13 -23.31
N CYS A 479 -5.13 -8.01 -23.79
CA CYS A 479 -5.75 -9.10 -24.52
C CYS A 479 -4.91 -9.40 -25.76
N THR A 480 -4.88 -10.67 -26.17
CA THR A 480 -4.13 -11.19 -27.33
C THR A 480 -4.42 -10.45 -28.66
N ASP A 481 -5.43 -9.61 -28.72
CA ASP A 481 -5.85 -8.86 -29.91
C ASP A 481 -5.43 -7.37 -29.90
N GLY A 482 -4.53 -6.98 -29.01
CA GLY A 482 -4.03 -5.59 -28.96
C GLY A 482 -5.05 -4.55 -28.43
N LYS A 483 -6.21 -4.97 -27.97
CA LYS A 483 -7.24 -4.12 -27.36
C LYS A 483 -7.20 -4.22 -25.84
N THR A 484 -7.37 -3.09 -25.18
CA THR A 484 -7.57 -3.06 -23.73
C THR A 484 -8.87 -3.77 -23.38
N CYS A 485 -8.80 -4.82 -22.57
CA CYS A 485 -10.01 -5.45 -22.03
C CYS A 485 -10.69 -4.45 -21.08
N LYS A 486 -11.92 -4.06 -21.40
CA LYS A 486 -12.76 -3.33 -20.46
C LYS A 486 -13.21 -4.30 -19.37
N GLU A 487 -13.07 -3.88 -18.12
CA GLU A 487 -13.67 -4.60 -17.00
C GLU A 487 -15.18 -4.75 -17.21
N PRO A 488 -15.75 -5.89 -16.86
CA PRO A 488 -17.20 -5.98 -16.76
C PRO A 488 -17.66 -5.12 -15.58
N LYS A 489 -18.67 -4.30 -15.85
CA LYS A 489 -19.32 -3.41 -14.87
C LYS A 489 -19.87 -4.20 -13.67
#